data_10a2648d9021f599ebedb3cd8dc9a38b
#
_entry.id   10a2648d9021f599ebedb3cd8dc9a38b
#
_cell.length_a   1.000
_cell.length_b   1.000
_cell.length_c   1.000
_cell.angle_alpha   90.00
_cell.angle_beta   90.00
_cell.angle_gamma   90.00
#
_symmetry.space_group_name_H-M   'P 1'
#
loop_
_entity.id
_entity.type
_entity.pdbx_description
1 polymer ?
#
loop_
_entity_poly.entity_id
_entity_poly.type
_entity_poly.pdbx_seq_one_letter_code
_entity_poly.pdbx_strand_id
1 'polypeptide(L)'
;ILINQHESTYYDSYVDMVKRTHRRIGSAFPVSMVYQTHIPTYPSGHWLFGFASKNLHPIYDLKADEWKKFGIKTRYYNTELHKGCFALPNYVLDVLEDCD
;
A
#
# COMPACT_ATOMS: atom_id res chain seq x y z
N ILE A 1 -6.70 -3.75 -11.60
CA ILE A 1 -6.11 -3.29 -10.33
C ILE A 1 -6.73 -4.09 -9.19
N LEU A 2 -5.91 -4.60 -8.33
CA LEU A 2 -6.31 -5.29 -7.11
C LEU A 2 -5.83 -4.49 -5.90
N ILE A 3 -6.74 -4.21 -4.98
CA ILE A 3 -6.42 -3.58 -3.70
C ILE A 3 -6.84 -4.56 -2.60
N ASN A 4 -5.95 -4.81 -1.64
CA ASN A 4 -6.26 -5.69 -0.52
C ASN A 4 -5.62 -5.19 0.77
N GLN A 5 -6.16 -5.63 1.90
CA GLN A 5 -5.62 -5.33 3.21
C GLN A 5 -4.50 -6.31 3.55
N HIS A 6 -3.30 -5.79 3.87
CA HIS A 6 -2.10 -6.57 4.19
C HIS A 6 -1.85 -6.72 5.70
N GLU A 7 -2.74 -6.26 6.55
CA GLU A 7 -2.56 -6.24 8.00
C GLU A 7 -1.45 -5.28 8.43
N SER A 8 -1.03 -5.38 9.68
CA SER A 8 0.01 -4.53 10.26
C SER A 8 1.26 -5.35 10.56
N THR A 9 2.44 -4.78 10.31
CA THR A 9 3.70 -5.39 10.72
C THR A 9 4.08 -5.06 12.17
N TYR A 10 3.28 -4.23 12.84
CA TYR A 10 3.56 -3.82 14.22
C TYR A 10 3.46 -5.00 15.20
N TYR A 11 2.56 -5.94 14.94
CA TYR A 11 2.37 -7.12 15.78
C TYR A 11 3.00 -8.34 15.11
N ASP A 12 3.83 -9.08 15.86
CA ASP A 12 4.51 -10.28 15.35
C ASP A 12 3.53 -11.33 14.82
N SER A 13 2.35 -11.43 15.43
CA SER A 13 1.33 -12.38 14.99
C SER A 13 0.82 -12.15 13.57
N TYR A 14 0.99 -10.94 13.04
CA TYR A 14 0.54 -10.60 11.69
C TYR A 14 1.63 -10.66 10.62
N VAL A 15 2.91 -10.71 11.04
CA VAL A 15 4.03 -10.66 10.11
C VAL A 15 4.00 -11.79 9.09
N ASP A 16 3.75 -13.01 9.53
CA ASP A 16 3.68 -14.17 8.62
C ASP A 16 2.54 -14.04 7.63
N MET A 17 1.41 -13.49 8.04
CA MET A 17 0.27 -13.24 7.15
C MET A 17 0.62 -12.19 6.10
N VAL A 18 1.30 -11.11 6.48
CA VAL A 18 1.75 -10.08 5.55
C VAL A 18 2.66 -10.68 4.49
N LYS A 19 3.66 -11.46 4.91
CA LYS A 19 4.61 -12.11 3.98
C LYS A 19 3.90 -13.04 3.01
N ARG A 20 3.00 -13.87 3.51
CA ARG A 20 2.27 -14.84 2.69
C ARG A 20 1.39 -14.16 1.65
N THR A 21 0.62 -13.16 2.07
CA THR A 21 -0.27 -12.43 1.18
C THR A 21 0.51 -11.68 0.11
N HIS A 22 1.57 -11.00 0.50
CA HIS A 22 2.39 -10.23 -0.43
C HIS A 22 3.05 -11.14 -1.47
N ARG A 23 3.57 -12.29 -1.04
CA ARG A 23 4.19 -13.28 -1.94
C ARG A 23 3.19 -13.82 -2.96
N ARG A 24 1.99 -14.16 -2.53
CA ARG A 24 0.94 -14.68 -3.42
C ARG A 24 0.56 -13.67 -4.49
N ILE A 25 0.37 -12.42 -4.10
CA ILE A 25 0.00 -11.35 -5.02
C ILE A 25 1.15 -11.06 -5.98
N GLY A 26 2.38 -10.98 -5.48
CA GLY A 26 3.56 -10.72 -6.29
C GLY A 26 3.83 -11.80 -7.34
N SER A 27 3.41 -13.05 -7.08
CA SER A 27 3.55 -14.12 -8.08
C SER A 27 2.52 -14.02 -9.20
N ALA A 28 1.41 -13.33 -8.99
CA ALA A 28 0.29 -13.23 -9.94
C ALA A 28 0.31 -11.92 -10.75
N PHE A 29 0.93 -10.85 -10.23
CA PHE A 29 0.89 -9.53 -10.85
C PHE A 29 2.30 -8.95 -11.02
N PRO A 30 2.65 -8.42 -12.23
CA PRO A 30 3.97 -7.79 -12.45
C PRO A 30 4.18 -6.53 -11.62
N VAL A 31 3.12 -5.76 -11.35
CA VAL A 31 3.17 -4.62 -10.45
C VAL A 31 2.52 -5.03 -9.15
N SER A 32 3.30 -5.08 -8.07
CA SER A 32 2.83 -5.43 -6.74
C SER A 32 3.57 -4.57 -5.74
N MET A 33 2.85 -3.65 -5.11
CA MET A 33 3.42 -2.67 -4.19
C MET A 33 2.58 -2.60 -2.92
N VAL A 34 3.19 -2.12 -1.85
CA VAL A 34 2.52 -1.97 -0.55
C VAL A 34 2.49 -0.48 -0.19
N TYR A 35 1.37 -0.02 0.29
CA TYR A 35 1.26 1.32 0.84
C TYR A 35 0.72 1.27 2.26
N GLN A 36 1.02 2.31 3.02
CA GLN A 36 0.63 2.42 4.42
C GLN A 36 -0.45 3.48 4.58
N THR A 37 -1.27 3.28 5.59
CA THR A 37 -2.30 4.25 5.95
C THR A 37 -2.46 4.28 7.46
N HIS A 38 -3.06 5.37 7.96
CA HIS A 38 -3.36 5.55 9.38
C HIS A 38 -4.84 5.33 9.61
N ILE A 39 -5.16 4.36 10.45
CA ILE A 39 -6.53 4.05 10.86
C ILE A 39 -6.56 4.13 12.39
N PRO A 40 -6.85 5.32 12.96
CA PRO A 40 -6.70 5.53 14.42
C PRO A 40 -7.59 4.64 15.27
N THR A 41 -8.69 4.14 14.72
CA THR A 41 -9.61 3.25 15.43
C THR A 41 -9.17 1.80 15.47
N TYR A 42 -8.12 1.45 14.70
CA TYR A 42 -7.58 0.09 14.69
C TYR A 42 -6.36 -0.01 15.60
N PRO A 43 -6.07 -1.20 16.15
CA PRO A 43 -4.87 -1.39 16.97
C PRO A 43 -3.61 -0.96 16.19
N SER A 44 -2.68 -0.30 16.85
CA SER A 44 -1.47 0.36 16.34
C SER A 44 -1.72 1.59 15.47
N GLY A 45 -2.85 1.71 14.82
CA GLY A 45 -3.14 2.81 13.88
C GLY A 45 -2.36 2.78 12.57
N HIS A 46 -1.44 1.84 12.40
CA HIS A 46 -0.57 1.73 11.22
C HIS A 46 -0.85 0.42 10.49
N TRP A 47 -1.46 0.52 9.32
CA TRP A 47 -1.90 -0.65 8.55
C TRP A 47 -1.41 -0.59 7.13
N LEU A 48 -1.18 -1.77 6.55
CA LEU A 48 -0.67 -1.91 5.19
C LEU A 48 -1.76 -2.38 4.25
N PHE A 49 -1.68 -1.89 3.01
CA PHE A 49 -2.53 -2.32 1.92
C PHE A 49 -1.67 -2.68 0.72
N GLY A 50 -2.14 -3.64 -0.07
CA GLY A 50 -1.48 -4.01 -1.29
C GLY A 50 -2.14 -3.37 -2.50
N PHE A 51 -1.30 -2.95 -3.45
CA PHE A 51 -1.71 -2.52 -4.77
C PHE A 51 -1.09 -3.46 -5.79
N ALA A 52 -1.90 -4.06 -6.63
CA ALA A 52 -1.40 -4.93 -7.69
C ALA A 52 -2.08 -4.65 -9.01
N SER A 53 -1.33 -4.74 -10.10
CA SER A 53 -1.84 -4.48 -11.45
C SER A 53 -1.02 -5.26 -12.47
N LYS A 54 -1.61 -5.51 -13.63
CA LYS A 54 -0.90 -6.13 -14.74
C LYS A 54 -0.05 -5.14 -15.51
N ASN A 55 -0.44 -3.86 -15.57
CA ASN A 55 0.21 -2.88 -16.43
C ASN A 55 0.23 -1.44 -15.91
N LEU A 56 -0.38 -1.15 -14.76
CA LEU A 56 -0.44 0.21 -14.22
C LEU A 56 0.43 0.34 -12.97
N HIS A 57 1.27 1.38 -12.94
CA HIS A 57 2.08 1.71 -11.78
C HIS A 57 1.35 2.74 -10.91
N PRO A 58 1.27 2.54 -9.59
CA PRO A 58 0.44 3.43 -8.74
C PRO A 58 0.97 4.85 -8.63
N ILE A 59 2.25 5.08 -8.91
CA ILE A 59 2.85 6.42 -8.87
C ILE A 59 3.03 6.97 -10.27
N TYR A 60 3.67 6.21 -11.16
CA TYR A 60 4.02 6.71 -12.50
C TYR A 60 2.81 6.90 -13.41
N ASP A 61 1.76 6.12 -13.22
CA ASP A 61 0.53 6.22 -13.99
C ASP A 61 -0.57 7.02 -13.30
N LEU A 62 -0.25 7.68 -12.19
CA LEU A 62 -1.19 8.53 -11.46
C LEU A 62 -1.51 9.79 -12.28
N LYS A 63 -2.80 10.01 -12.51
CA LYS A 63 -3.29 11.17 -13.25
C LYS A 63 -3.62 12.32 -12.30
N ALA A 64 -2.60 12.85 -11.64
CA ALA A 64 -2.75 13.86 -10.59
C ALA A 64 -3.43 15.15 -11.10
N ASP A 65 -3.04 15.59 -12.30
CA ASP A 65 -3.61 16.83 -12.87
C ASP A 65 -5.08 16.66 -13.20
N GLU A 66 -5.49 15.50 -13.70
CA GLU A 66 -6.90 15.22 -13.98
C GLU A 66 -7.72 15.19 -12.69
N TRP A 67 -7.18 14.60 -11.63
CA TRP A 67 -7.85 14.57 -10.32
C TRP A 67 -8.06 15.99 -9.81
N LYS A 68 -7.04 16.85 -9.90
CA LYS A 68 -7.14 18.24 -9.43
C LYS A 68 -8.19 19.03 -10.20
N LYS A 69 -8.39 18.73 -11.49
CA LYS A 69 -9.40 19.40 -12.31
C LYS A 69 -10.82 19.09 -11.88
N PHE A 70 -11.06 17.94 -11.27
CA PHE A 70 -12.38 17.61 -10.74
C PHE A 70 -12.83 18.53 -9.60
N GLY A 71 -11.87 19.11 -8.86
CA GLY A 71 -12.19 20.01 -7.76
C GLY A 71 -12.90 19.35 -6.58
N ILE A 72 -12.80 18.04 -6.45
CA ILE A 72 -13.45 17.29 -5.36
C ILE A 72 -12.69 17.54 -4.07
N LYS A 73 -13.42 17.92 -3.02
CA LYS A 73 -12.84 18.09 -1.69
C LYS A 73 -12.88 16.78 -0.94
N THR A 74 -11.69 16.33 -0.47
CA THR A 74 -11.55 15.12 0.33
C THR A 74 -10.85 15.46 1.64
N ARG A 75 -11.20 14.73 2.71
CA ARG A 75 -10.64 15.00 4.05
C ARG A 75 -9.33 14.25 4.31
N TYR A 76 -9.09 13.15 3.61
CA TYR A 76 -7.89 12.33 3.80
C TYR A 76 -7.03 12.31 2.54
N TYR A 77 -7.62 11.99 1.40
CA TYR A 77 -6.89 11.75 0.15
C TYR A 77 -6.42 13.06 -0.49
N ASN A 78 -5.17 13.06 -0.94
CA ASN A 78 -4.64 14.01 -1.91
C ASN A 78 -3.55 13.31 -2.72
N THR A 79 -3.11 13.94 -3.82
CA THR A 79 -2.15 13.30 -4.72
C THR A 79 -0.76 13.17 -4.11
N GLU A 80 -0.38 14.06 -3.23
CA GLU A 80 0.90 13.98 -2.50
C GLU A 80 0.89 12.82 -1.52
N LEU A 81 -0.20 12.64 -0.78
CA LEU A 81 -0.37 11.51 0.12
C LEU A 81 -0.38 10.19 -0.66
N HIS A 82 -1.02 10.16 -1.83
CA HIS A 82 -1.05 9.00 -2.72
C HIS A 82 0.38 8.52 -3.04
N LYS A 83 1.26 9.46 -3.40
CA LYS A 83 2.65 9.14 -3.70
C LYS A 83 3.43 8.76 -2.44
N GLY A 84 3.24 9.52 -1.37
CA GLY A 84 3.99 9.37 -0.12
C GLY A 84 3.66 8.09 0.63
N CYS A 85 2.45 7.57 0.51
CA CYS A 85 2.05 6.36 1.25
C CYS A 85 2.80 5.09 0.80
N PHE A 86 3.47 5.13 -0.34
CA PHE A 86 4.32 4.02 -0.82
C PHE A 86 5.75 4.11 -0.28
N ALA A 87 6.12 5.19 0.40
CA ALA A 87 7.41 5.33 1.08
C ALA A 87 7.29 4.69 2.46
N LEU A 88 7.88 3.51 2.64
CA LEU A 88 7.67 2.68 3.82
C LEU A 88 8.85 2.76 4.79
N PRO A 89 8.60 2.63 6.10
CA PRO A 89 9.68 2.52 7.10
C PRO A 89 10.52 1.26 6.87
N ASN A 90 11.76 1.30 7.33
CA ASN A 90 12.68 0.18 7.14
C ASN A 90 12.16 -1.14 7.74
N TYR A 91 11.51 -1.09 8.89
CA TYR A 91 11.01 -2.33 9.50
C TYR A 91 9.93 -3.00 8.65
N VAL A 92 9.16 -2.22 7.88
CA VAL A 92 8.20 -2.77 6.91
C VAL A 92 8.93 -3.34 5.70
N LEU A 93 9.91 -2.60 5.17
CA LEU A 93 10.72 -3.06 4.04
C LEU A 93 11.42 -4.37 4.34
N ASP A 94 11.96 -4.52 5.56
CA ASP A 94 12.62 -5.75 5.98
C ASP A 94 11.67 -6.95 5.93
N VAL A 95 10.43 -6.77 6.36
CA VAL A 95 9.41 -7.83 6.30
C VAL A 95 9.10 -8.19 4.84
N LEU A 96 8.96 -7.19 3.97
CA LEU A 96 8.61 -7.42 2.57
C LEU A 96 9.75 -8.03 1.76
N GLU A 97 11.01 -7.69 2.08
CA GLU A 97 12.18 -8.29 1.41
C GLU A 97 12.26 -9.78 1.65
N ASP A 98 11.90 -10.25 2.84
CA ASP A 98 11.88 -11.69 3.15
C ASP A 98 10.86 -12.47 2.31
N CYS A 99 10.02 -11.78 1.53
CA CYS A 99 9.03 -12.40 0.65
C CYS A 99 9.58 -12.73 -0.74
N ASP A 100 10.74 -12.20 -1.07
CA ASP A 100 11.41 -12.44 -2.34
C ASP A 100 12.25 -13.74 -2.30
#